data_5aff7b799ecc967ea4862cc68091019d
#
_entry.id   5aff7b799ecc967ea4862cc68091019d
#
_cell.length_a   1.000
_cell.length_b   1.000
_cell.length_c   1.000
_cell.angle_alpha   90.00
_cell.angle_beta   90.00
_cell.angle_gamma   90.00
#
_symmetry.space_group_name_H-M   'P 1'
#
loop_
_entity.id
_entity.type
_entity.pdbx_description
1 polymer ?
#
loop_
_entity_poly.entity_id
_entity_poly.type
_entity_poly.pdbx_seq_one_letter_code
_entity_poly.pdbx_strand_id
1 'polypeptide(L)'
;MRFERPAEGLWKIDVYSLTNLPGYFNAWITLKELMDCDAYFLNSDADVTLVEPASGLRLITVGAYNHNTNGSDVNSSRGYTADNRVKPDIAAPGVNVYGVGGVRGYTVKSGTSIAAAHVAGAAALFFSWGVTNNNRSVISNSEIKSYIIRGADRPGD
;
A
#
# COMPACT_ATOMS: atom_id res chain seq x y z
N MET A 1 -14.55 -10.58 13.75
CA MET A 1 -14.42 -11.20 15.08
C MET A 1 -13.52 -10.29 15.91
N ARG A 2 -13.89 -9.97 17.14
CA ARG A 2 -13.10 -9.13 18.05
C ARG A 2 -12.86 -9.92 19.32
N PHE A 3 -11.63 -10.00 19.75
CA PHE A 3 -11.26 -10.61 21.03
C PHE A 3 -10.90 -9.49 22.01
N GLU A 4 -11.52 -9.48 23.17
CA GLU A 4 -11.17 -8.57 24.25
C GLU A 4 -10.31 -9.34 25.25
N ARG A 5 -9.06 -8.87 25.46
CA ARG A 5 -8.05 -9.47 26.35
C ARG A 5 -7.78 -10.97 26.01
N PRO A 6 -7.28 -11.26 24.81
CA PRO A 6 -6.93 -12.63 24.44
C PRO A 6 -5.82 -13.14 25.35
N ALA A 7 -5.92 -14.40 25.76
CA ALA A 7 -4.82 -15.06 26.47
C ALA A 7 -3.65 -15.32 25.51
N GLU A 8 -2.43 -15.25 26.01
CA GLU A 8 -1.24 -15.62 25.23
C GLU A 8 -1.30 -17.10 24.86
N GLY A 9 -0.81 -17.43 23.65
CA GLY A 9 -0.71 -18.79 23.18
C GLY A 9 -1.16 -19.00 21.75
N LEU A 10 -1.27 -20.25 21.38
CA LEU A 10 -1.70 -20.68 20.06
C LEU A 10 -3.23 -20.68 19.96
N TRP A 11 -3.74 -19.89 19.02
CA TRP A 11 -5.17 -19.84 18.73
C TRP A 11 -5.46 -20.56 17.42
N LYS A 12 -6.49 -21.40 17.42
CA LYS A 12 -7.01 -22.06 16.22
C LYS A 12 -8.40 -21.54 15.91
N ILE A 13 -8.62 -21.09 14.69
CA ILE A 13 -9.90 -20.67 14.18
C ILE A 13 -10.34 -21.69 13.13
N ASP A 14 -11.42 -22.41 13.40
CA ASP A 14 -12.02 -23.33 12.46
C ASP A 14 -13.20 -22.65 11.75
N VAL A 15 -13.20 -22.67 10.43
CA VAL A 15 -14.26 -22.10 9.60
C VAL A 15 -15.00 -23.23 8.90
N TYR A 16 -16.31 -23.29 9.11
CA TYR A 16 -17.16 -24.33 8.54
C TYR A 16 -18.11 -23.74 7.51
N SER A 17 -18.20 -24.36 6.34
CA SER A 17 -19.26 -24.08 5.39
C SER A 17 -20.54 -24.79 5.79
N LEU A 18 -21.66 -24.09 5.80
CA LEU A 18 -22.99 -24.65 6.02
C LEU A 18 -23.58 -25.28 4.75
N THR A 19 -22.91 -25.09 3.62
CA THR A 19 -23.29 -25.65 2.32
C THR A 19 -22.13 -26.50 1.81
N ASN A 20 -22.42 -27.58 1.07
CA ASN A 20 -21.38 -28.42 0.44
C ASN A 20 -20.68 -27.74 -0.76
N LEU A 21 -20.77 -26.43 -0.89
CA LEU A 21 -20.06 -25.70 -1.93
C LEU A 21 -18.65 -25.37 -1.47
N PRO A 22 -17.64 -25.61 -2.33
CA PRO A 22 -16.29 -25.16 -2.04
C PRO A 22 -16.27 -23.64 -1.93
N GLY A 23 -15.71 -23.13 -0.85
CA GLY A 23 -15.57 -21.70 -0.59
C GLY A 23 -14.14 -21.34 -0.25
N TYR A 24 -13.73 -20.16 -0.66
CA TYR A 24 -12.47 -19.55 -0.23
C TYR A 24 -12.79 -18.43 0.75
N PHE A 25 -11.96 -18.27 1.75
CA PHE A 25 -12.02 -17.10 2.63
C PHE A 25 -10.60 -16.56 2.83
N ASN A 26 -10.55 -15.26 3.05
CA ASN A 26 -9.32 -14.60 3.44
C ASN A 26 -9.46 -14.10 4.88
N ALA A 27 -8.36 -14.11 5.62
CA ALA A 27 -8.31 -13.60 6.97
C ALA A 27 -7.14 -12.60 7.08
N TRP A 28 -7.39 -11.46 7.68
CA TRP A 28 -6.39 -10.44 7.95
C TRP A 28 -6.33 -10.15 9.43
N ILE A 29 -5.13 -9.88 9.92
CA ILE A 29 -4.91 -9.34 11.26
C ILE A 29 -4.82 -7.82 11.11
N THR A 30 -5.41 -7.10 12.04
CA THR A 30 -5.34 -5.63 12.12
C THR A 30 -3.88 -5.17 12.23
N LEU A 31 -3.60 -3.93 11.78
CA LEU A 31 -2.29 -3.30 11.90
C LEU A 31 -1.77 -3.39 13.34
N LYS A 32 -0.50 -3.71 13.49
CA LYS A 32 0.15 -3.89 14.80
C LYS A 32 -0.03 -2.68 15.72
N GLU A 33 0.02 -1.48 15.15
CA GLU A 33 -0.14 -0.21 15.87
C GLU A 33 -1.55 -0.01 16.48
N LEU A 34 -2.52 -0.79 16.02
CA LEU A 34 -3.90 -0.79 16.51
C LEU A 34 -4.21 -1.96 17.45
N MET A 35 -3.20 -2.76 17.80
CA MET A 35 -3.32 -3.90 18.69
C MET A 35 -2.50 -3.69 19.95
N ASP A 36 -3.06 -4.11 21.08
CA ASP A 36 -2.35 -4.09 22.37
C ASP A 36 -1.43 -5.31 22.55
N CYS A 37 -1.33 -6.18 21.55
CA CYS A 37 -0.54 -7.41 21.60
C CYS A 37 0.07 -7.73 20.22
N ASP A 38 1.11 -8.55 20.22
CA ASP A 38 1.67 -9.12 19.01
C ASP A 38 0.86 -10.35 18.59
N ALA A 39 0.30 -10.31 17.37
CA ALA A 39 -0.38 -11.44 16.78
C ALA A 39 0.09 -11.64 15.32
N TYR A 40 0.25 -12.88 14.92
CA TYR A 40 0.66 -13.22 13.56
C TYR A 40 0.12 -14.60 13.17
N PHE A 41 -0.05 -14.80 11.87
CA PHE A 41 -0.37 -16.12 11.34
C PHE A 41 0.88 -17.01 11.33
N LEU A 42 0.76 -18.27 11.73
CA LEU A 42 1.87 -19.22 11.63
C LEU A 42 2.25 -19.51 10.17
N ASN A 43 1.26 -19.57 9.30
CA ASN A 43 1.43 -19.72 7.85
C ASN A 43 0.78 -18.49 7.19
N SER A 44 1.55 -17.41 7.04
CA SER A 44 1.09 -16.20 6.39
C SER A 44 1.32 -16.27 4.89
N ASP A 45 0.38 -15.72 4.11
CA ASP A 45 0.56 -15.44 2.69
C ASP A 45 1.00 -13.98 2.53
N ALA A 46 2.00 -13.73 1.71
CA ALA A 46 2.49 -12.40 1.42
C ALA A 46 1.65 -11.66 0.38
N ASP A 47 0.85 -12.38 -0.40
CA ASP A 47 0.01 -11.82 -1.44
C ASP A 47 -1.39 -11.45 -0.90
N VAL A 48 -2.09 -10.60 -1.64
CA VAL A 48 -3.43 -10.10 -1.25
C VAL A 48 -3.43 -9.43 0.14
N THR A 49 -2.37 -8.70 0.45
CA THR A 49 -2.18 -8.05 1.76
C THR A 49 -2.55 -6.56 1.76
N LEU A 50 -3.14 -6.06 0.67
CA LEU A 50 -3.62 -4.69 0.59
C LEU A 50 -4.77 -4.46 1.56
N VAL A 51 -4.68 -3.38 2.34
CA VAL A 51 -5.73 -2.94 3.27
C VAL A 51 -6.58 -1.82 2.64
N GLU A 52 -7.82 -1.68 3.10
CA GLU A 52 -8.65 -0.54 2.69
C GLU A 52 -8.08 0.79 3.24
N PRO A 53 -8.19 1.88 2.45
CA PRO A 53 -8.88 2.02 1.14
C PRO A 53 -8.03 1.70 -0.09
N ALA A 54 -6.86 1.08 0.03
CA ALA A 54 -5.90 0.88 -1.06
C ALA A 54 -6.45 0.07 -2.25
N SER A 55 -7.47 -0.77 -2.04
CA SER A 55 -8.14 -1.52 -3.10
C SER A 55 -9.08 -0.65 -3.97
N GLY A 56 -9.32 0.61 -3.60
CA GLY A 56 -10.24 1.50 -4.31
C GLY A 56 -9.83 1.76 -5.77
N LEU A 57 -10.82 1.77 -6.68
CA LEU A 57 -10.60 1.92 -8.13
C LEU A 57 -9.99 3.28 -8.52
N ARG A 58 -10.43 4.34 -7.86
CA ARG A 58 -10.06 5.73 -8.21
C ARG A 58 -8.83 6.24 -7.46
N LEU A 59 -8.25 5.43 -6.61
CA LEU A 59 -7.07 5.77 -5.85
C LEU A 59 -5.80 5.38 -6.60
N ILE A 60 -4.74 6.13 -6.40
CA ILE A 60 -3.38 5.74 -6.77
C ILE A 60 -2.79 5.04 -5.56
N THR A 61 -2.69 3.72 -5.62
CA THR A 61 -2.12 2.89 -4.56
C THR A 61 -0.63 2.72 -4.81
N VAL A 62 0.16 2.99 -3.80
CA VAL A 62 1.62 3.06 -3.93
C VAL A 62 2.27 2.00 -3.06
N GLY A 63 3.07 1.15 -3.67
CA GLY A 63 4.00 0.24 -2.98
C GLY A 63 5.32 0.94 -2.65
N ALA A 64 6.08 0.39 -1.72
CA ALA A 64 7.40 0.90 -1.36
C ALA A 64 8.50 0.04 -1.95
N TYR A 65 9.58 0.68 -2.41
CA TYR A 65 10.82 0.01 -2.76
C TYR A 65 12.04 0.71 -2.14
N ASN A 66 13.13 -0.01 -2.05
CA ASN A 66 14.41 0.53 -1.61
C ASN A 66 15.17 1.10 -2.81
N HIS A 67 15.34 2.41 -2.85
CA HIS A 67 15.99 3.12 -3.94
C HIS A 67 17.51 2.83 -4.09
N ASN A 68 18.15 2.25 -3.06
CA ASN A 68 19.57 1.87 -3.15
C ASN A 68 19.75 0.48 -3.78
N THR A 69 18.80 -0.41 -3.62
CA THR A 69 18.89 -1.80 -4.11
C THR A 69 17.93 -2.10 -5.25
N ASN A 70 16.98 -1.20 -5.54
CA ASN A 70 15.85 -1.39 -6.44
C ASN A 70 14.95 -2.58 -6.08
N GLY A 71 15.09 -3.13 -4.86
CA GLY A 71 14.27 -4.22 -4.36
C GLY A 71 12.98 -3.72 -3.70
N SER A 72 11.90 -4.49 -3.83
CA SER A 72 10.66 -4.21 -3.10
C SER A 72 10.90 -4.22 -1.60
N ASP A 73 10.23 -3.33 -0.87
CA ASP A 73 10.24 -3.36 0.59
C ASP A 73 9.44 -4.57 1.08
N VAL A 74 10.02 -5.34 1.98
CA VAL A 74 9.37 -6.54 2.58
C VAL A 74 8.12 -6.17 3.37
N ASN A 75 8.03 -4.95 3.87
CA ASN A 75 6.88 -4.44 4.61
C ASN A 75 5.81 -3.82 3.69
N SER A 76 6.07 -3.73 2.40
CA SER A 76 5.08 -3.24 1.45
C SER A 76 4.03 -4.30 1.15
N SER A 77 2.77 -3.97 1.35
CA SER A 77 1.67 -4.85 0.95
C SER A 77 1.72 -5.18 -0.54
N ARG A 78 1.33 -6.40 -0.86
CA ARG A 78 1.31 -6.94 -2.22
C ARG A 78 -0.12 -7.18 -2.68
N GLY A 79 -0.34 -6.97 -3.97
CA GLY A 79 -1.57 -7.38 -4.64
C GLY A 79 -1.55 -8.87 -5.00
N TYR A 80 -2.54 -9.35 -5.65
CA TYR A 80 -3.66 -8.60 -6.23
C TYR A 80 -4.67 -8.14 -5.18
N THR A 81 -5.71 -7.38 -5.60
CA THR A 81 -6.90 -7.20 -4.76
C THR A 81 -7.70 -8.50 -4.68
N ALA A 82 -8.61 -8.60 -3.72
CA ALA A 82 -9.46 -9.79 -3.56
C ALA A 82 -10.33 -10.10 -4.80
N ASP A 83 -10.58 -9.10 -5.65
CA ASP A 83 -11.28 -9.22 -6.94
C ASP A 83 -10.32 -9.27 -8.15
N ASN A 84 -9.08 -9.70 -7.93
CA ASN A 84 -8.03 -9.94 -8.94
C ASN A 84 -7.61 -8.71 -9.76
N ARG A 85 -7.78 -7.50 -9.27
CA ARG A 85 -7.24 -6.31 -9.93
C ARG A 85 -5.76 -6.12 -9.56
N VAL A 86 -4.99 -5.61 -10.51
CA VAL A 86 -3.58 -5.27 -10.28
C VAL A 86 -3.50 -4.05 -9.36
N LYS A 87 -2.91 -4.23 -8.20
CA LYS A 87 -2.54 -3.23 -7.22
C LYS A 87 -1.28 -3.71 -6.47
N PRO A 88 -0.44 -2.82 -5.95
CA PRO A 88 -0.42 -1.35 -6.11
C PRO A 88 -0.30 -0.92 -7.57
N ASP A 89 -0.70 0.33 -7.88
CA ASP A 89 -0.64 0.89 -9.22
C ASP A 89 0.80 1.26 -9.63
N ILE A 90 1.63 1.61 -8.66
CA ILE A 90 3.01 2.06 -8.83
C ILE A 90 3.80 1.81 -7.54
N ALA A 91 5.12 1.73 -7.64
CA ALA A 91 6.02 1.76 -6.50
C ALA A 91 6.83 3.06 -6.48
N ALA A 92 7.19 3.52 -5.28
CA ALA A 92 8.03 4.69 -5.08
C ALA A 92 9.02 4.46 -3.93
N PRO A 93 10.10 5.27 -3.82
CA PRO A 93 11.05 5.14 -2.72
C PRO A 93 10.35 5.23 -1.36
N GLY A 94 10.53 4.20 -0.54
CA GLY A 94 9.90 4.12 0.78
C GLY A 94 10.80 3.54 1.87
N VAL A 95 12.09 3.29 1.58
CA VAL A 95 13.03 2.72 2.55
C VAL A 95 14.18 3.70 2.77
N ASN A 96 14.42 4.05 4.05
CA ASN A 96 15.49 4.96 4.49
C ASN A 96 15.48 6.29 3.73
N VAL A 97 14.30 6.87 3.55
CA VAL A 97 14.15 8.15 2.86
C VAL A 97 14.43 9.29 3.83
N TYR A 98 15.30 10.20 3.39
CA TYR A 98 15.64 11.40 4.12
C TYR A 98 14.63 12.51 3.84
N GLY A 99 14.01 13.03 4.88
CA GLY A 99 12.98 14.03 4.74
C GLY A 99 12.86 14.95 5.94
N VAL A 100 12.01 15.95 5.84
CA VAL A 100 11.75 16.89 6.93
C VAL A 100 11.14 16.14 8.11
N GLY A 101 11.67 16.34 9.29
CA GLY A 101 11.23 15.66 10.52
C GLY A 101 11.14 16.59 11.72
N GLY A 102 10.05 16.40 12.48
CA GLY A 102 9.85 17.12 13.74
C GLY A 102 9.72 18.64 13.61
N VAL A 103 9.99 19.34 14.70
CA VAL A 103 9.82 20.80 14.79
C VAL A 103 10.95 21.54 14.06
N ARG A 104 12.14 20.97 14.00
CA ARG A 104 13.30 21.54 13.29
C ARG A 104 14.24 20.40 12.91
N GLY A 105 14.47 20.23 11.62
CA GLY A 105 15.50 19.31 11.11
C GLY A 105 14.98 18.28 10.13
N TYR A 106 15.82 17.28 9.92
CA TYR A 106 15.60 16.19 8.99
C TYR A 106 15.70 14.86 9.73
N THR A 107 15.02 13.87 9.21
CA THR A 107 15.03 12.50 9.73
C THR A 107 14.97 11.50 8.60
N VAL A 108 15.43 10.29 8.87
CA VAL A 108 15.29 9.16 7.96
C VAL A 108 14.07 8.34 8.38
N LYS A 109 13.19 8.04 7.45
CA LYS A 109 12.00 7.22 7.69
C LYS A 109 11.79 6.20 6.59
N SER A 110 11.12 5.11 6.95
CA SER A 110 10.69 4.07 6.01
C SER A 110 9.17 3.83 6.14
N GLY A 111 8.56 3.41 5.05
CA GLY A 111 7.15 3.02 5.00
C GLY A 111 6.48 3.37 3.67
N THR A 112 5.39 2.68 3.37
CA THR A 112 4.55 2.96 2.19
C THR A 112 3.94 4.35 2.23
N SER A 113 3.73 4.95 3.41
CA SER A 113 3.30 6.35 3.56
C SER A 113 4.32 7.34 2.98
N ILE A 114 5.63 7.04 3.10
CA ILE A 114 6.69 7.85 2.51
C ILE A 114 6.68 7.71 0.99
N ALA A 115 6.52 6.49 0.48
CA ALA A 115 6.36 6.23 -0.94
C ALA A 115 5.14 6.97 -1.52
N ALA A 116 4.00 6.94 -0.82
CA ALA A 116 2.80 7.66 -1.21
C ALA A 116 3.01 9.18 -1.27
N ALA A 117 3.79 9.74 -0.35
CA ALA A 117 4.14 11.17 -0.36
C ALA A 117 4.93 11.57 -1.62
N HIS A 118 5.84 10.73 -2.11
CA HIS A 118 6.55 10.98 -3.38
C HIS A 118 5.59 11.05 -4.56
N VAL A 119 4.66 10.10 -4.66
CA VAL A 119 3.66 10.08 -5.74
C VAL A 119 2.69 11.25 -5.62
N ALA A 120 2.32 11.65 -4.41
CA ALA A 120 1.50 12.85 -4.18
C ALA A 120 2.22 14.12 -4.65
N GLY A 121 3.55 14.24 -4.40
CA GLY A 121 4.38 15.33 -4.91
C GLY A 121 4.42 15.34 -6.44
N ALA A 122 4.61 14.19 -7.08
CA ALA A 122 4.58 14.06 -8.54
C ALA A 122 3.20 14.49 -9.09
N ALA A 123 2.10 14.06 -8.47
CA ALA A 123 0.76 14.47 -8.86
C ALA A 123 0.57 15.99 -8.73
N ALA A 124 1.08 16.62 -7.68
CA ALA A 124 1.03 18.07 -7.49
C ALA A 124 1.79 18.82 -8.61
N LEU A 125 2.94 18.29 -9.06
CA LEU A 125 3.67 18.85 -10.20
C LEU A 125 2.86 18.74 -11.51
N PHE A 126 2.14 17.67 -11.74
CA PHE A 126 1.23 17.53 -12.88
C PHE A 126 0.09 18.56 -12.82
N PHE A 127 -0.49 18.78 -11.65
CA PHE A 127 -1.50 19.83 -11.48
C PHE A 127 -0.94 21.22 -11.73
N SER A 128 0.26 21.50 -11.22
CA SER A 128 0.92 22.78 -11.47
C SER A 128 1.19 23.00 -12.95
N TRP A 129 1.72 21.99 -13.63
CA TRP A 129 1.96 22.06 -15.07
C TRP A 129 0.67 22.28 -15.88
N GLY A 130 -0.38 21.56 -15.55
CA GLY A 130 -1.64 21.63 -16.30
C GLY A 130 -2.43 22.89 -15.96
N VAL A 131 -2.84 23.02 -14.72
CA VAL A 131 -3.81 24.04 -14.28
C VAL A 131 -3.13 25.39 -14.08
N THR A 132 -2.03 25.44 -13.32
CA THR A 132 -1.37 26.71 -12.99
C THR A 132 -0.70 27.35 -14.21
N ASN A 133 -0.09 26.56 -15.07
CA ASN A 133 0.58 27.03 -16.28
C ASN A 133 -0.34 27.07 -17.50
N ASN A 134 -1.65 26.86 -17.30
CA ASN A 134 -2.67 26.89 -18.37
C ASN A 134 -2.41 25.96 -19.57
N ASN A 135 -1.61 24.89 -19.39
CA ASN A 135 -1.41 23.89 -20.45
C ASN A 135 -2.67 23.01 -20.60
N ARG A 136 -3.42 22.83 -19.52
CA ARG A 136 -4.67 22.09 -19.51
C ARG A 136 -5.55 22.51 -18.33
N SER A 137 -6.68 23.13 -18.62
CA SER A 137 -7.56 23.73 -17.61
C SER A 137 -8.24 22.73 -16.66
N VAL A 138 -8.40 21.49 -17.10
CA VAL A 138 -9.00 20.41 -16.30
C VAL A 138 -8.17 19.13 -16.44
N ILE A 139 -7.73 18.58 -15.32
CA ILE A 139 -7.05 17.29 -15.27
C ILE A 139 -7.80 16.38 -14.29
N SER A 140 -8.25 15.24 -14.76
CA SER A 140 -8.92 14.25 -13.92
C SER A 140 -7.91 13.38 -13.17
N ASN A 141 -8.35 12.79 -12.04
CA ASN A 141 -7.54 11.85 -11.28
C ASN A 141 -7.10 10.64 -12.12
N SER A 142 -7.96 10.13 -13.00
CA SER A 142 -7.66 9.02 -13.89
C SER A 142 -6.56 9.36 -14.91
N GLU A 143 -6.52 10.60 -15.38
CA GLU A 143 -5.47 11.07 -16.27
C GLU A 143 -4.12 11.15 -15.56
N ILE A 144 -4.08 11.76 -14.36
CA ILE A 144 -2.87 11.82 -13.54
C ILE A 144 -2.34 10.40 -13.27
N LYS A 145 -3.21 9.50 -12.85
CA LYS A 145 -2.88 8.09 -12.63
C LYS A 145 -2.26 7.47 -13.89
N SER A 146 -2.87 7.68 -15.05
CA SER A 146 -2.38 7.16 -16.32
C SER A 146 -1.01 7.73 -16.70
N TYR A 147 -0.77 9.03 -16.50
CA TYR A 147 0.52 9.65 -16.78
C TYR A 147 1.62 9.13 -15.86
N ILE A 148 1.34 9.03 -14.55
CA ILE A 148 2.31 8.52 -13.58
C ILE A 148 2.68 7.07 -13.91
N ILE A 149 1.70 6.20 -14.19
CA ILE A 149 1.96 4.79 -14.54
C ILE A 149 2.74 4.64 -15.85
N ARG A 150 2.44 5.47 -16.85
CA ARG A 150 3.16 5.45 -18.15
C ARG A 150 4.59 5.96 -18.06
N GLY A 151 4.85 6.91 -17.17
CA GLY A 151 6.17 7.47 -16.94
C GLY A 151 7.02 6.68 -15.94
N ALA A 152 6.51 5.60 -15.39
CA ALA A 152 7.26 4.77 -14.44
C ALA A 152 8.27 3.87 -15.18
N ASP A 153 9.46 3.77 -14.61
CA ASP A 153 10.45 2.80 -15.04
C ASP A 153 9.95 1.38 -14.78
N ARG A 154 10.26 0.47 -15.69
CA ARG A 154 9.95 -0.95 -15.58
C ARG A 154 11.24 -1.74 -15.50
N PRO A 155 11.75 -2.05 -14.29
CA PRO A 155 12.96 -2.85 -14.16
C PRO A 155 12.71 -4.23 -14.79
N GLY A 156 13.47 -4.56 -15.83
CA GLY A 156 13.37 -5.84 -16.54
C GLY A 156 12.87 -5.78 -17.99
N ASP A 157 12.54 -4.59 -18.50
CA ASP A 157 12.33 -4.36 -19.95
C ASP A 157 13.64 -4.05 -20.65
#